data_6a4a19bef9a1632fffdf14b4af5f0582
#
_entry.id   6a4a19bef9a1632fffdf14b4af5f0582
#
_cell.length_a   1.000
_cell.length_b   1.000
_cell.length_c   1.000
_cell.angle_alpha   90.00
_cell.angle_beta   90.00
_cell.angle_gamma   90.00
#
_symmetry.space_group_name_H-M   'P 1'
#
loop_
_entity.id
_entity.type
_entity.pdbx_description
1 polymer ?
#
loop_
_entity_poly.entity_id
_entity_poly.type
_entity_poly.pdbx_seq_one_letter_code
_entity_poly.pdbx_strand_id
1 'polypeptide(L)'
;MLPIPTILTGGALGLLALTSLNSKIAGVLWGLGFIISGWIAYRRRPWRAPDLIDDAARIWVIAMAGTLACWVATAAIWGELIPIQSAEINAGARLLTGALAGWWITRVVLTRPDRRIADAITVAMVVACVMAAVLSLMLSDRDHYPSNAIAWAASIGLLAVLLVPYATDRRISSQIRMLSAAGACFALVAIFASQTRGAYPIAVWVLGLALFAAYRHGRSRLRVSVAAATGTAALLLVLAVGALHPADPLRLREAVTGLRQAHQDQQFNTASGARVYLFELGWHTFVESPWIGVGARNRRALIQQSGADDSPERAKALEHVRQLGHVHNAYLHHAMDGGLIGLLGFLLSLGGLGLLAHRLKPVAPIASLQVWGILFVHASTNLTSVNLAHNYYSLMLAISVAIVLIQARLRGDPAMARVGPDLT
;
A
#
# COMPACT_ATOMS: atom_id res chain seq x y z
N MET A 1 -3.11 -33.16 13.16
CA MET A 1 -2.44 -32.01 12.48
C MET A 1 -3.53 -31.13 11.89
N LEU A 2 -3.55 -29.83 12.21
CA LEU A 2 -4.46 -28.88 11.58
C LEU A 2 -4.23 -28.90 10.06
N PRO A 3 -5.26 -28.88 9.23
CA PRO A 3 -5.10 -28.86 7.77
C PRO A 3 -4.35 -27.58 7.37
N ILE A 4 -3.41 -27.70 6.44
CA ILE A 4 -2.56 -26.58 5.96
C ILE A 4 -3.35 -25.33 5.60
N PRO A 5 -4.55 -25.44 4.95
CA PRO A 5 -5.41 -24.28 4.71
C PRO A 5 -5.80 -23.52 5.97
N THR A 6 -6.12 -24.22 7.07
CA THR A 6 -6.48 -23.60 8.35
C THR A 6 -5.31 -22.84 8.98
N ILE A 7 -4.09 -23.39 8.89
CA ILE A 7 -2.87 -22.72 9.37
C ILE A 7 -2.59 -21.46 8.57
N LEU A 8 -2.72 -21.53 7.23
CA LEU A 8 -2.51 -20.37 6.35
C LEU A 8 -3.56 -19.28 6.56
N THR A 9 -4.82 -19.68 6.74
CA THR A 9 -5.91 -18.73 7.02
C THR A 9 -5.71 -18.07 8.37
N GLY A 10 -5.42 -18.86 9.41
CA GLY A 10 -5.11 -18.34 10.75
C GLY A 10 -3.89 -17.43 10.76
N GLY A 11 -2.84 -17.78 9.98
CA GLY A 11 -1.65 -16.96 9.81
C GLY A 11 -1.94 -15.63 9.10
N ALA A 12 -2.72 -15.65 8.02
CA ALA A 12 -3.14 -14.44 7.30
C ALA A 12 -4.00 -13.53 8.18
N LEU A 13 -4.94 -14.11 8.93
CA LEU A 13 -5.77 -13.42 9.92
C LEU A 13 -4.92 -12.79 11.03
N GLY A 14 -4.00 -13.55 11.58
CA GLY A 14 -3.09 -13.08 12.61
C GLY A 14 -2.17 -11.96 12.11
N LEU A 15 -1.64 -12.08 10.89
CA LEU A 15 -0.82 -11.04 10.27
C LEU A 15 -1.60 -9.75 10.04
N LEU A 16 -2.82 -9.82 9.51
CA LEU A 16 -3.67 -8.63 9.30
C LEU A 16 -4.01 -7.94 10.62
N ALA A 17 -4.42 -8.70 11.63
CA ALA A 17 -4.73 -8.16 12.94
C ALA A 17 -3.49 -7.56 13.63
N LEU A 18 -2.36 -8.27 13.59
CA LEU A 18 -1.11 -7.84 14.21
C LEU A 18 -0.45 -6.68 13.47
N THR A 19 -0.56 -6.64 12.15
CA THR A 19 -0.06 -5.52 11.34
C THR A 19 -0.81 -4.24 11.67
N SER A 20 -2.10 -4.33 12.02
CA SER A 20 -2.90 -3.20 12.47
C SER A 20 -2.52 -2.70 13.87
N LEU A 21 -1.90 -3.53 14.72
CA LEU A 21 -1.59 -3.21 16.11
C LEU A 21 -0.09 -3.03 16.36
N ASN A 22 0.77 -3.88 15.79
CA ASN A 22 2.21 -3.85 16.08
C ASN A 22 3.06 -4.36 14.90
N SER A 23 3.77 -3.45 14.24
CA SER A 23 4.58 -3.76 13.07
C SER A 23 5.83 -4.63 13.37
N LYS A 24 6.36 -4.61 14.60
CA LYS A 24 7.53 -5.43 14.97
C LYS A 24 7.13 -6.89 15.09
N ILE A 25 6.04 -7.18 15.80
CA ILE A 25 5.49 -8.54 15.94
C ILE A 25 5.08 -9.07 14.56
N ALA A 26 4.39 -8.25 13.76
CA ALA A 26 4.00 -8.62 12.42
C ALA A 26 5.22 -8.96 11.54
N GLY A 27 6.32 -8.23 11.66
CA GLY A 27 7.57 -8.51 10.95
C GLY A 27 8.19 -9.88 11.31
N VAL A 28 8.19 -10.24 12.60
CA VAL A 28 8.66 -11.57 13.06
C VAL A 28 7.78 -12.67 12.51
N LEU A 29 6.46 -12.54 12.63
CA LEU A 29 5.51 -13.54 12.10
C LEU A 29 5.61 -13.67 10.57
N TRP A 30 5.85 -12.56 9.89
CA TRP A 30 6.12 -12.55 8.45
C TRP A 30 7.37 -13.36 8.10
N GLY A 31 8.47 -13.13 8.80
CA GLY A 31 9.72 -13.89 8.62
C GLY A 31 9.53 -15.39 8.85
N LEU A 32 8.82 -15.76 9.93
CA LEU A 32 8.46 -17.15 10.20
C LEU A 32 7.57 -17.75 9.10
N GLY A 33 6.55 -17.02 8.66
CA GLY A 33 5.67 -17.44 7.57
C GLY A 33 6.42 -17.64 6.25
N PHE A 34 7.39 -16.79 5.95
CA PHE A 34 8.28 -16.93 4.80
C PHE A 34 9.13 -18.21 4.88
N ILE A 35 9.79 -18.44 6.01
CA ILE A 35 10.61 -19.65 6.23
C ILE A 35 9.77 -20.92 6.11
N ILE A 36 8.60 -20.95 6.76
CA ILE A 36 7.68 -22.10 6.72
C ILE A 36 7.18 -22.34 5.29
N SER A 37 6.78 -21.30 4.55
CA SER A 37 6.31 -21.45 3.17
C SER A 37 7.41 -21.97 2.24
N GLY A 38 8.63 -21.49 2.40
CA GLY A 38 9.81 -21.97 1.66
C GLY A 38 10.16 -23.43 1.97
N TRP A 39 10.11 -23.82 3.24
CA TRP A 39 10.33 -25.21 3.65
C TRP A 39 9.25 -26.15 3.10
N ILE A 40 7.98 -25.78 3.14
CA ILE A 40 6.89 -26.55 2.54
C ILE A 40 7.10 -26.67 1.03
N ALA A 41 7.46 -25.57 0.34
CA ALA A 41 7.73 -25.55 -1.08
C ALA A 41 8.89 -26.53 -1.45
N TYR A 42 9.96 -26.53 -0.66
CA TYR A 42 11.08 -27.45 -0.84
C TYR A 42 10.66 -28.92 -0.67
N ARG A 43 9.90 -29.24 0.39
CA ARG A 43 9.45 -30.62 0.70
C ARG A 43 8.45 -31.19 -0.30
N ARG A 44 7.70 -30.36 -1.01
CA ARG A 44 6.64 -30.78 -1.95
C ARG A 44 7.10 -30.85 -3.40
N ARG A 45 8.38 -31.06 -3.67
CA ARG A 45 8.87 -31.33 -5.03
C ARG A 45 8.52 -32.75 -5.47
N PRO A 46 8.23 -32.99 -6.77
CA PRO A 46 8.13 -32.02 -7.87
C PRO A 46 6.90 -31.13 -7.78
N TRP A 47 7.05 -29.86 -8.18
CA TRP A 47 5.93 -28.93 -8.20
C TRP A 47 5.00 -29.21 -9.38
N ARG A 48 3.71 -28.88 -9.24
CA ARG A 48 2.78 -28.94 -10.37
C ARG A 48 3.27 -28.05 -11.53
N ALA A 49 2.79 -28.34 -12.74
CA ALA A 49 3.04 -27.49 -13.89
C ALA A 49 2.59 -26.03 -13.61
N PRO A 50 3.34 -25.03 -14.06
CA PRO A 50 2.94 -23.63 -13.90
C PRO A 50 1.67 -23.34 -14.71
N ASP A 51 0.90 -22.36 -14.24
CA ASP A 51 -0.24 -21.81 -14.96
C ASP A 51 -0.15 -20.27 -15.01
N LEU A 52 -1.16 -19.64 -15.60
CA LEU A 52 -1.18 -18.19 -15.80
C LEU A 52 -1.13 -17.37 -14.50
N ILE A 53 -1.65 -17.90 -13.38
CA ILE A 53 -1.51 -17.24 -12.07
C ILE A 53 -0.07 -17.34 -11.57
N ASP A 54 0.59 -18.49 -11.78
CA ASP A 54 2.00 -18.66 -11.42
C ASP A 54 2.90 -17.75 -12.25
N ASP A 55 2.62 -17.60 -13.54
CA ASP A 55 3.38 -16.71 -14.43
C ASP A 55 3.19 -15.24 -14.03
N ALA A 56 1.96 -14.85 -13.68
CA ALA A 56 1.69 -13.51 -13.14
C ALA A 56 2.46 -13.28 -11.82
N ALA A 57 2.45 -14.25 -10.90
CA ALA A 57 3.19 -14.16 -9.64
C ALA A 57 4.71 -14.08 -9.86
N ARG A 58 5.26 -14.81 -10.85
CA ARG A 58 6.69 -14.73 -11.21
C ARG A 58 7.11 -13.34 -11.69
N ILE A 59 6.25 -12.65 -12.47
CA ILE A 59 6.50 -11.27 -12.90
C ILE A 59 6.66 -10.37 -11.69
N TRP A 60 5.80 -10.52 -10.68
CA TRP A 60 5.90 -9.77 -9.44
C TRP A 60 7.20 -10.07 -8.68
N VAL A 61 7.61 -11.35 -8.58
CA VAL A 61 8.90 -11.74 -7.98
C VAL A 61 10.06 -11.08 -8.71
N ILE A 62 10.08 -11.12 -10.05
CA ILE A 62 11.14 -10.51 -10.87
C ILE A 62 11.19 -9.00 -10.65
N ALA A 63 10.03 -8.33 -10.65
CA ALA A 63 9.96 -6.89 -10.40
C ALA A 63 10.51 -6.53 -9.01
N MET A 64 10.16 -7.28 -7.97
CA MET A 64 10.66 -7.04 -6.61
C MET A 64 12.15 -7.37 -6.45
N ALA A 65 12.65 -8.38 -7.16
CA ALA A 65 14.09 -8.66 -7.21
C ALA A 65 14.85 -7.51 -7.90
N GLY A 66 14.32 -6.97 -9.01
CA GLY A 66 14.87 -5.79 -9.67
C GLY A 66 14.84 -4.54 -8.79
N THR A 67 13.72 -4.29 -8.10
CA THR A 67 13.59 -3.21 -7.12
C THR A 67 14.68 -3.30 -6.04
N LEU A 68 14.82 -4.47 -5.40
CA LEU A 68 15.83 -4.69 -4.38
C LEU A 68 17.24 -4.54 -4.95
N ALA A 69 17.51 -5.07 -6.15
CA ALA A 69 18.82 -4.97 -6.79
C ALA A 69 19.22 -3.51 -7.06
N CYS A 70 18.30 -2.67 -7.55
CA CYS A 70 18.56 -1.24 -7.73
C CYS A 70 18.92 -0.55 -6.41
N TRP A 71 18.17 -0.82 -5.33
CA TRP A 71 18.42 -0.18 -4.03
C TRP A 71 19.67 -0.73 -3.33
N VAL A 72 20.00 -2.00 -3.50
CA VAL A 72 21.28 -2.56 -3.04
C VAL A 72 22.45 -1.94 -3.81
N ALA A 73 22.32 -1.78 -5.13
CA ALA A 73 23.36 -1.16 -5.94
C ALA A 73 23.64 0.30 -5.51
N THR A 74 22.59 1.11 -5.30
CA THR A 74 22.75 2.49 -4.82
C THR A 74 23.36 2.55 -3.42
N ALA A 75 22.89 1.69 -2.49
CA ALA A 75 23.45 1.60 -1.16
C ALA A 75 24.92 1.13 -1.14
N ALA A 76 25.30 0.23 -2.06
CA ALA A 76 26.69 -0.20 -2.23
C ALA A 76 27.61 0.93 -2.70
N ILE A 77 27.16 1.73 -3.69
CA ILE A 77 27.90 2.88 -4.21
C ILE A 77 28.20 3.88 -3.07
N TRP A 78 27.23 4.10 -2.17
CA TRP A 78 27.36 5.05 -1.08
C TRP A 78 27.90 4.43 0.23
N GLY A 79 28.29 3.15 0.24
CA GLY A 79 28.79 2.47 1.46
C GLY A 79 27.72 2.31 2.55
N GLU A 80 26.43 2.20 2.17
CA GLU A 80 25.28 2.19 3.07
C GLU A 80 24.60 0.80 3.12
N LEU A 81 25.35 -0.30 2.90
CA LEU A 81 24.80 -1.66 2.84
C LEU A 81 24.32 -2.21 4.20
N ILE A 82 24.66 -1.59 5.30
CA ILE A 82 24.23 -2.07 6.62
C ILE A 82 22.70 -1.88 6.73
N PRO A 83 21.90 -2.97 6.90
CA PRO A 83 20.42 -2.93 6.85
C PRO A 83 19.77 -1.97 7.84
N ILE A 84 20.43 -1.67 8.97
CA ILE A 84 19.93 -0.75 10.00
C ILE A 84 19.91 0.69 9.48
N GLN A 85 20.70 1.01 8.46
CA GLN A 85 20.82 2.36 7.89
C GLN A 85 20.00 2.56 6.61
N SER A 86 19.60 1.49 5.94
CA SER A 86 18.85 1.56 4.68
C SER A 86 17.42 1.06 4.84
N ALA A 87 16.47 2.01 4.95
CA ALA A 87 15.04 1.71 4.94
C ALA A 87 14.60 1.06 3.61
N GLU A 88 15.23 1.44 2.50
CA GLU A 88 14.96 0.98 1.13
C GLU A 88 15.29 -0.51 0.97
N ILE A 89 16.48 -0.95 1.40
CA ILE A 89 16.86 -2.37 1.36
C ILE A 89 15.90 -3.20 2.19
N ASN A 90 15.55 -2.74 3.39
CA ASN A 90 14.59 -3.43 4.25
C ASN A 90 13.20 -3.52 3.61
N ALA A 91 12.73 -2.46 2.94
CA ALA A 91 11.46 -2.46 2.21
C ALA A 91 11.52 -3.41 1.01
N GLY A 92 12.56 -3.33 0.19
CA GLY A 92 12.77 -4.23 -0.95
C GLY A 92 12.84 -5.71 -0.56
N ALA A 93 13.53 -6.02 0.53
CA ALA A 93 13.60 -7.38 1.07
C ALA A 93 12.22 -7.90 1.52
N ARG A 94 11.39 -7.06 2.19
CA ARG A 94 10.02 -7.44 2.56
C ARG A 94 9.13 -7.66 1.34
N LEU A 95 9.24 -6.79 0.34
CA LEU A 95 8.48 -6.95 -0.91
C LEU A 95 8.87 -8.22 -1.65
N LEU A 96 10.17 -8.51 -1.77
CA LEU A 96 10.66 -9.72 -2.43
C LEU A 96 10.27 -10.99 -1.65
N THR A 97 10.46 -11.03 -0.33
CA THR A 97 10.06 -12.19 0.48
C THR A 97 8.55 -12.41 0.43
N GLY A 98 7.76 -11.33 0.38
CA GLY A 98 6.31 -11.40 0.18
C GLY A 98 5.91 -11.94 -1.19
N ALA A 99 6.58 -11.50 -2.22
CA ALA A 99 6.35 -11.98 -3.58
C ALA A 99 6.67 -13.49 -3.69
N LEU A 100 7.80 -13.92 -3.14
CA LEU A 100 8.19 -15.33 -3.09
C LEU A 100 7.21 -16.18 -2.26
N ALA A 101 6.82 -15.72 -1.07
CA ALA A 101 5.86 -16.43 -0.23
C ALA A 101 4.50 -16.58 -0.94
N GLY A 102 3.97 -15.50 -1.53
CA GLY A 102 2.74 -15.52 -2.31
C GLY A 102 2.81 -16.52 -3.46
N TRP A 103 3.90 -16.50 -4.23
CA TRP A 103 4.11 -17.44 -5.33
C TRP A 103 4.21 -18.89 -4.85
N TRP A 104 4.98 -19.19 -3.79
CA TRP A 104 5.11 -20.54 -3.25
C TRP A 104 3.78 -21.09 -2.72
N ILE A 105 3.05 -20.27 -1.96
CA ILE A 105 1.76 -20.67 -1.41
C ILE A 105 0.79 -21.01 -2.55
N THR A 106 0.68 -20.17 -3.56
CA THR A 106 -0.25 -20.39 -4.68
C THR A 106 0.15 -21.61 -5.52
N ARG A 107 1.44 -21.85 -5.74
CA ARG A 107 1.94 -22.91 -6.60
C ARG A 107 1.98 -24.28 -5.93
N VAL A 108 2.32 -24.32 -4.65
CA VAL A 108 2.68 -25.57 -3.96
C VAL A 108 1.66 -25.98 -2.91
N VAL A 109 1.11 -25.01 -2.19
CA VAL A 109 0.24 -25.26 -1.04
C VAL A 109 -1.23 -25.34 -1.46
N LEU A 110 -1.67 -24.43 -2.30
CA LEU A 110 -3.05 -24.33 -2.75
C LEU A 110 -3.25 -25.12 -4.06
N THR A 111 -3.48 -26.42 -3.91
CA THR A 111 -3.66 -27.32 -5.06
C THR A 111 -5.10 -27.37 -5.59
N ARG A 112 -6.07 -26.88 -4.82
CA ARG A 112 -7.51 -26.88 -5.17
C ARG A 112 -8.17 -25.58 -4.78
N PRO A 113 -9.18 -25.11 -5.53
CA PRO A 113 -10.03 -24.01 -5.12
C PRO A 113 -10.76 -24.33 -3.82
N ASP A 114 -10.84 -23.35 -2.91
CA ASP A 114 -11.62 -23.45 -1.67
C ASP A 114 -12.21 -22.06 -1.34
N ARG A 115 -13.47 -21.90 -1.71
CA ARG A 115 -14.20 -20.64 -1.51
C ARG A 115 -14.41 -20.31 -0.03
N ARG A 116 -14.49 -21.30 0.86
CA ARG A 116 -14.69 -21.07 2.30
C ARG A 116 -13.45 -20.37 2.90
N ILE A 117 -12.26 -20.80 2.51
CA ILE A 117 -11.01 -20.17 2.93
C ILE A 117 -10.92 -18.75 2.36
N ALA A 118 -11.26 -18.57 1.07
CA ALA A 118 -11.28 -17.25 0.46
C ALA A 118 -12.25 -16.28 1.15
N ASP A 119 -13.43 -16.78 1.55
CA ASP A 119 -14.43 -16.00 2.28
C ASP A 119 -13.94 -15.65 3.70
N ALA A 120 -13.29 -16.59 4.39
CA ALA A 120 -12.69 -16.33 5.70
C ALA A 120 -11.61 -15.25 5.65
N ILE A 121 -10.75 -15.25 4.60
CA ILE A 121 -9.76 -14.17 4.38
C ILE A 121 -10.48 -12.83 4.15
N THR A 122 -11.58 -12.84 3.39
CA THR A 122 -12.37 -11.61 3.16
C THR A 122 -12.96 -11.07 4.47
N VAL A 123 -13.54 -11.95 5.30
CA VAL A 123 -14.07 -11.57 6.63
C VAL A 123 -12.96 -10.98 7.50
N ALA A 124 -11.75 -11.55 7.47
CA ALA A 124 -10.63 -11.01 8.22
C ALA A 124 -10.25 -9.59 7.82
N MET A 125 -10.22 -9.32 6.50
CA MET A 125 -9.98 -7.96 6.01
C MET A 125 -11.05 -6.99 6.50
N VAL A 126 -12.32 -7.42 6.53
CA VAL A 126 -13.43 -6.61 7.07
C VAL A 126 -13.23 -6.33 8.54
N VAL A 127 -12.90 -7.33 9.35
CA VAL A 127 -12.61 -7.17 10.79
C VAL A 127 -11.45 -6.18 10.99
N ALA A 128 -10.38 -6.30 10.22
CA ALA A 128 -9.25 -5.36 10.28
C ALA A 128 -9.68 -3.92 9.96
N CYS A 129 -10.57 -3.71 8.98
CA CYS A 129 -11.10 -2.38 8.66
C CYS A 129 -11.99 -1.82 9.78
N VAL A 130 -12.83 -2.66 10.41
CA VAL A 130 -13.64 -2.26 11.58
C VAL A 130 -12.74 -1.85 12.74
N MET A 131 -11.74 -2.67 13.07
CA MET A 131 -10.78 -2.35 14.13
C MET A 131 -10.03 -1.04 13.83
N ALA A 132 -9.62 -0.81 12.58
CA ALA A 132 -8.96 0.42 12.17
C ALA A 132 -9.89 1.64 12.32
N ALA A 133 -11.18 1.51 11.98
CA ALA A 133 -12.15 2.58 12.15
C ALA A 133 -12.36 2.91 13.62
N VAL A 134 -12.57 1.89 14.46
CA VAL A 134 -12.72 2.06 15.92
C VAL A 134 -11.48 2.74 16.50
N LEU A 135 -10.29 2.25 16.16
CA LEU A 135 -9.03 2.83 16.62
C LEU A 135 -8.90 4.30 16.21
N SER A 136 -9.19 4.64 14.96
CA SER A 136 -9.12 6.02 14.48
C SER A 136 -10.11 6.95 15.16
N LEU A 137 -11.29 6.46 15.52
CA LEU A 137 -12.30 7.24 16.24
C LEU A 137 -11.95 7.43 17.72
N MET A 138 -11.18 6.50 18.31
CA MET A 138 -10.72 6.58 19.69
C MET A 138 -9.46 7.43 19.86
N LEU A 139 -8.61 7.53 18.82
CA LEU A 139 -7.38 8.29 18.86
C LEU A 139 -7.63 9.74 18.48
N SER A 140 -7.47 10.63 19.46
CA SER A 140 -7.59 12.08 19.23
C SER A 140 -6.36 12.71 18.62
N ASP A 141 -5.20 12.04 18.73
CA ASP A 141 -3.90 12.55 18.29
C ASP A 141 -3.23 11.58 17.30
N ARG A 142 -2.61 12.16 16.28
CA ARG A 142 -1.92 11.44 15.20
C ARG A 142 -0.66 10.72 15.68
N ASP A 143 -0.06 11.16 16.74
CA ASP A 143 1.16 10.56 17.30
C ASP A 143 0.89 9.25 18.05
N HIS A 144 -0.37 8.97 18.37
CA HIS A 144 -0.79 7.74 19.05
C HIS A 144 -1.14 6.58 18.12
N TYR A 145 -1.08 6.76 16.79
CA TYR A 145 -1.32 5.66 15.85
C TYR A 145 -0.23 4.57 15.97
N PRO A 146 -0.55 3.30 15.66
CA PRO A 146 0.42 2.18 15.73
C PRO A 146 1.66 2.35 14.88
N SER A 147 1.62 3.28 13.91
CA SER A 147 2.70 3.68 13.02
C SER A 147 2.53 5.16 12.67
N ASN A 148 3.41 5.72 11.85
CA ASN A 148 3.15 7.03 11.26
C ASN A 148 1.75 7.07 10.63
N ALA A 149 0.92 8.05 10.99
CA ALA A 149 -0.48 8.14 10.58
C ALA A 149 -0.67 8.08 9.04
N ILE A 150 0.31 8.60 8.26
CA ILE A 150 0.25 8.58 6.79
C ILE A 150 0.43 7.16 6.26
N ALA A 151 1.48 6.46 6.70
CA ALA A 151 1.75 5.09 6.31
C ALA A 151 0.65 4.14 6.79
N TRP A 152 0.09 4.41 7.96
CA TRP A 152 -1.03 3.66 8.51
C TRP A 152 -2.30 3.82 7.66
N ALA A 153 -2.71 5.06 7.34
CA ALA A 153 -3.88 5.33 6.50
C ALA A 153 -3.73 4.75 5.09
N ALA A 154 -2.53 4.85 4.48
CA ALA A 154 -2.24 4.21 3.20
C ALA A 154 -2.37 2.69 3.28
N SER A 155 -1.94 2.06 4.39
CA SER A 155 -2.07 0.61 4.62
C SER A 155 -3.52 0.17 4.74
N ILE A 156 -4.35 0.93 5.45
CA ILE A 156 -5.80 0.66 5.52
C ILE A 156 -6.45 0.84 4.14
N GLY A 157 -5.95 1.79 3.35
CA GLY A 157 -6.34 1.97 1.96
C GLY A 157 -6.10 0.75 1.08
N LEU A 158 -5.04 -0.02 1.32
CA LEU A 158 -4.82 -1.29 0.64
C LEU A 158 -5.97 -2.29 0.91
N LEU A 159 -6.45 -2.37 2.16
CA LEU A 159 -7.61 -3.23 2.48
C LEU A 159 -8.89 -2.75 1.78
N ALA A 160 -9.12 -1.44 1.72
CA ALA A 160 -10.29 -0.88 1.03
C ALA A 160 -10.33 -1.29 -0.43
N VAL A 161 -9.20 -1.16 -1.16
CA VAL A 161 -9.13 -1.50 -2.58
C VAL A 161 -9.16 -3.02 -2.84
N LEU A 162 -8.81 -3.85 -1.85
CA LEU A 162 -9.00 -5.29 -1.92
C LEU A 162 -10.47 -5.69 -1.77
N LEU A 163 -11.24 -4.98 -0.95
CA LEU A 163 -12.62 -5.32 -0.63
C LEU A 163 -13.62 -4.83 -1.71
N VAL A 164 -13.42 -3.64 -2.27
CA VAL A 164 -14.41 -3.05 -3.19
C VAL A 164 -14.70 -3.89 -4.44
N PRO A 165 -13.76 -4.61 -5.08
CA PRO A 165 -14.09 -5.51 -6.20
C PRO A 165 -15.02 -6.65 -5.79
N TYR A 166 -14.89 -7.19 -4.57
CA TYR A 166 -15.83 -8.21 -4.07
C TYR A 166 -17.22 -7.66 -3.84
N ALA A 167 -17.33 -6.42 -3.33
CA ALA A 167 -18.63 -5.78 -3.13
C ALA A 167 -19.40 -5.60 -4.45
N THR A 168 -18.70 -5.47 -5.57
CA THR A 168 -19.28 -5.15 -6.87
C THR A 168 -19.51 -6.37 -7.79
N ASP A 169 -18.92 -7.54 -7.52
CA ASP A 169 -19.05 -8.73 -8.37
C ASP A 169 -20.23 -9.62 -7.96
N ARG A 170 -21.18 -9.81 -8.89
CA ARG A 170 -22.37 -10.64 -8.66
C ARG A 170 -22.10 -12.14 -8.54
N ARG A 171 -20.92 -12.61 -8.94
CA ARG A 171 -20.52 -14.02 -8.77
C ARG A 171 -20.18 -14.36 -7.31
N ILE A 172 -19.99 -13.33 -6.49
CA ILE A 172 -19.77 -13.44 -5.05
C ILE A 172 -21.11 -13.48 -4.32
N SER A 173 -21.22 -14.28 -3.26
CA SER A 173 -22.44 -14.38 -2.45
C SER A 173 -22.86 -13.00 -1.91
N SER A 174 -24.16 -12.77 -1.75
CA SER A 174 -24.69 -11.49 -1.27
C SER A 174 -24.14 -11.11 0.10
N GLN A 175 -23.93 -12.09 0.98
CA GLN A 175 -23.37 -11.88 2.30
C GLN A 175 -21.93 -11.33 2.24
N ILE A 176 -21.05 -11.97 1.47
CA ILE A 176 -19.65 -11.53 1.30
C ILE A 176 -19.60 -10.18 0.59
N ARG A 177 -20.49 -9.91 -0.38
CA ARG A 177 -20.58 -8.59 -1.02
C ARG A 177 -20.94 -7.50 -0.03
N MET A 178 -21.97 -7.71 0.81
CA MET A 178 -22.37 -6.73 1.83
C MET A 178 -21.28 -6.52 2.87
N LEU A 179 -20.65 -7.58 3.36
CA LEU A 179 -19.51 -7.49 4.29
C LEU A 179 -18.35 -6.73 3.66
N SER A 180 -18.01 -7.00 2.40
CA SER A 180 -16.94 -6.29 1.70
C SER A 180 -17.24 -4.80 1.50
N ALA A 181 -18.51 -4.47 1.18
CA ALA A 181 -18.94 -3.07 1.09
C ALA A 181 -18.81 -2.35 2.45
N ALA A 182 -19.30 -2.99 3.53
CA ALA A 182 -19.18 -2.47 4.88
C ALA A 182 -17.71 -2.28 5.27
N GLY A 183 -16.84 -3.28 5.02
CA GLY A 183 -15.41 -3.18 5.30
C GLY A 183 -14.73 -2.04 4.55
N ALA A 184 -15.05 -1.84 3.26
CA ALA A 184 -14.53 -0.71 2.49
C ALA A 184 -15.01 0.64 3.06
N CYS A 185 -16.26 0.74 3.52
CA CYS A 185 -16.76 1.94 4.20
C CYS A 185 -16.01 2.19 5.52
N PHE A 186 -15.81 1.17 6.36
CA PHE A 186 -15.04 1.31 7.60
C PHE A 186 -13.59 1.73 7.34
N ALA A 187 -12.96 1.20 6.28
CA ALA A 187 -11.63 1.64 5.88
C ALA A 187 -11.60 3.13 5.49
N LEU A 188 -12.60 3.62 4.76
CA LEU A 188 -12.72 5.05 4.46
C LEU A 188 -12.94 5.89 5.71
N VAL A 189 -13.79 5.45 6.66
CA VAL A 189 -13.95 6.11 7.96
C VAL A 189 -12.61 6.24 8.66
N ALA A 190 -11.82 5.15 8.73
CA ALA A 190 -10.50 5.16 9.34
C ALA A 190 -9.54 6.15 8.67
N ILE A 191 -9.50 6.18 7.32
CA ILE A 191 -8.65 7.09 6.55
C ILE A 191 -9.01 8.55 6.82
N PHE A 192 -10.29 8.90 6.77
CA PHE A 192 -10.73 10.29 6.99
C PHE A 192 -10.58 10.73 8.45
N ALA A 193 -10.90 9.85 9.41
CA ALA A 193 -10.72 10.14 10.83
C ALA A 193 -9.24 10.35 11.19
N SER A 194 -8.31 9.69 10.49
CA SER A 194 -6.86 9.93 10.66
C SER A 194 -6.39 11.30 10.16
N GLN A 195 -7.25 12.06 9.46
CA GLN A 195 -6.92 13.34 8.83
C GLN A 195 -5.67 13.30 7.93
N THR A 196 -5.43 12.16 7.29
CA THR A 196 -4.28 11.95 6.41
C THR A 196 -4.63 12.30 4.97
N ARG A 197 -4.46 13.57 4.59
CA ARG A 197 -4.80 14.12 3.26
C ARG A 197 -4.21 13.31 2.10
N GLY A 198 -2.98 12.84 2.24
CA GLY A 198 -2.30 12.02 1.21
C GLY A 198 -3.00 10.69 0.90
N ALA A 199 -3.89 10.20 1.77
CA ALA A 199 -4.66 8.99 1.56
C ALA A 199 -6.09 9.25 1.01
N TYR A 200 -6.57 10.49 0.97
CA TYR A 200 -7.92 10.81 0.46
C TYR A 200 -8.17 10.38 -1.00
N PRO A 201 -7.19 10.41 -1.92
CA PRO A 201 -7.40 9.87 -3.28
C PRO A 201 -7.92 8.44 -3.32
N ILE A 202 -7.68 7.64 -2.26
CA ILE A 202 -8.19 6.26 -2.16
C ILE A 202 -9.72 6.22 -2.22
N ALA A 203 -10.39 7.21 -1.63
CA ALA A 203 -11.84 7.32 -1.69
C ALA A 203 -12.33 7.51 -3.14
N VAL A 204 -11.59 8.23 -3.97
CA VAL A 204 -11.92 8.42 -5.40
C VAL A 204 -11.91 7.07 -6.12
N TRP A 205 -10.92 6.22 -5.86
CA TRP A 205 -10.86 4.87 -6.42
C TRP A 205 -12.03 4.00 -5.95
N VAL A 206 -12.25 3.93 -4.63
CA VAL A 206 -13.30 3.08 -4.02
C VAL A 206 -14.68 3.49 -4.52
N LEU A 207 -15.00 4.78 -4.45
CA LEU A 207 -16.28 5.32 -4.89
C LEU A 207 -16.44 5.25 -6.42
N GLY A 208 -15.38 5.55 -7.17
CA GLY A 208 -15.35 5.47 -8.63
C GLY A 208 -15.62 4.05 -9.13
N LEU A 209 -14.99 3.03 -8.52
CA LEU A 209 -15.22 1.64 -8.88
C LEU A 209 -16.63 1.18 -8.51
N ALA A 210 -17.16 1.58 -7.34
CA ALA A 210 -18.52 1.28 -6.93
C ALA A 210 -19.56 1.89 -7.89
N LEU A 211 -19.39 3.16 -8.27
CA LEU A 211 -20.25 3.86 -9.24
C LEU A 211 -20.13 3.24 -10.64
N PHE A 212 -18.94 2.92 -11.11
CA PHE A 212 -18.72 2.25 -12.39
C PHE A 212 -19.42 0.89 -12.44
N ALA A 213 -19.30 0.09 -11.38
CA ALA A 213 -19.98 -1.20 -11.28
C ALA A 213 -21.51 -1.04 -11.27
N ALA A 214 -22.03 -0.06 -10.54
CA ALA A 214 -23.46 0.26 -10.56
C ALA A 214 -23.94 0.68 -11.96
N TYR A 215 -23.19 1.51 -12.66
CA TYR A 215 -23.47 1.92 -14.03
C TYR A 215 -23.50 0.72 -14.99
N ARG A 216 -22.49 -0.15 -14.93
CA ARG A 216 -22.33 -1.26 -15.87
C ARG A 216 -23.34 -2.38 -15.66
N HIS A 217 -23.78 -2.66 -14.42
CA HIS A 217 -24.62 -3.81 -14.08
C HIS A 217 -26.09 -3.45 -13.81
N GLY A 218 -26.47 -2.18 -13.81
CA GLY A 218 -27.74 -1.72 -13.26
C GLY A 218 -28.91 -1.69 -14.24
N ARG A 219 -30.03 -2.33 -13.86
CA ARG A 219 -31.36 -1.79 -14.13
C ARG A 219 -31.47 -0.42 -13.46
N SER A 220 -32.26 0.50 -14.00
CA SER A 220 -32.33 1.89 -13.52
C SER A 220 -32.46 2.03 -11.98
N ARG A 221 -33.30 1.22 -11.35
CA ARG A 221 -33.50 1.22 -9.88
C ARG A 221 -32.24 0.86 -9.07
N LEU A 222 -31.45 -0.11 -9.55
CA LEU A 222 -30.22 -0.50 -8.85
C LEU A 222 -29.12 0.57 -8.97
N ARG A 223 -29.04 1.26 -10.12
CA ARG A 223 -28.13 2.41 -10.29
C ARG A 223 -28.44 3.51 -9.29
N VAL A 224 -29.71 3.86 -9.14
CA VAL A 224 -30.16 4.84 -8.17
C VAL A 224 -29.87 4.39 -6.74
N SER A 225 -30.16 3.13 -6.39
CA SER A 225 -29.91 2.62 -5.04
C SER A 225 -28.44 2.59 -4.66
N VAL A 226 -27.56 2.16 -5.56
CA VAL A 226 -26.11 2.14 -5.29
C VAL A 226 -25.54 3.55 -5.26
N ALA A 227 -25.95 4.43 -6.17
CA ALA A 227 -25.56 5.84 -6.15
C ALA A 227 -26.03 6.55 -4.86
N ALA A 228 -27.28 6.30 -4.46
CA ALA A 228 -27.83 6.81 -3.20
C ALA A 228 -27.07 6.29 -1.99
N ALA A 229 -26.84 4.96 -1.91
CA ALA A 229 -26.07 4.36 -0.81
C ALA A 229 -24.63 4.89 -0.74
N THR A 230 -23.98 5.02 -1.90
CA THR A 230 -22.62 5.59 -1.99
C THR A 230 -22.61 7.06 -1.58
N GLY A 231 -23.58 7.85 -2.06
CA GLY A 231 -23.73 9.26 -1.69
C GLY A 231 -24.06 9.44 -0.20
N THR A 232 -24.94 8.60 0.35
CA THR A 232 -25.27 8.61 1.78
C THR A 232 -24.06 8.23 2.63
N ALA A 233 -23.32 7.19 2.25
CA ALA A 233 -22.10 6.79 2.96
C ALA A 233 -21.04 7.90 2.92
N ALA A 234 -20.85 8.55 1.78
CA ALA A 234 -19.94 9.69 1.64
C ALA A 234 -20.39 10.89 2.51
N LEU A 235 -21.69 11.20 2.50
CA LEU A 235 -22.25 12.27 3.33
C LEU A 235 -22.10 11.98 4.83
N LEU A 236 -22.46 10.76 5.26
CA LEU A 236 -22.29 10.33 6.67
C LEU A 236 -20.84 10.39 7.09
N LEU A 237 -19.91 10.01 6.21
CA LEU A 237 -18.48 10.11 6.45
C LEU A 237 -18.04 11.56 6.65
N VAL A 238 -18.46 12.48 5.77
CA VAL A 238 -18.15 13.92 5.89
C VAL A 238 -18.74 14.50 7.18
N LEU A 239 -19.98 14.14 7.51
CA LEU A 239 -20.64 14.59 8.74
C LEU A 239 -19.92 14.04 10.00
N ALA A 240 -19.55 12.77 10.00
CA ALA A 240 -18.82 12.16 11.12
C ALA A 240 -17.46 12.83 11.34
N VAL A 241 -16.69 13.03 10.25
CA VAL A 241 -15.40 13.73 10.32
C VAL A 241 -15.58 15.20 10.71
N GLY A 242 -16.64 15.86 10.22
CA GLY A 242 -16.98 17.23 10.61
C GLY A 242 -17.34 17.36 12.08
N ALA A 243 -18.03 16.37 12.65
CA ALA A 243 -18.36 16.34 14.08
C ALA A 243 -17.13 16.11 14.96
N LEU A 244 -16.17 15.28 14.50
CA LEU A 244 -14.92 15.01 15.22
C LEU A 244 -13.93 16.18 15.15
N HIS A 245 -13.93 16.93 14.05
CA HIS A 245 -12.96 18.01 13.77
C HIS A 245 -13.67 19.26 13.22
N PRO A 246 -14.46 19.95 14.01
CA PRO A 246 -15.33 21.03 13.53
C PRO A 246 -14.59 22.25 12.94
N ALA A 247 -13.37 22.51 13.38
CA ALA A 247 -12.60 23.67 12.94
C ALA A 247 -12.03 23.53 11.51
N ASP A 248 -11.51 22.36 11.15
CA ASP A 248 -10.97 22.02 9.82
C ASP A 248 -11.05 20.51 9.56
N PRO A 249 -12.25 19.99 9.22
CA PRO A 249 -12.52 18.55 9.14
C PRO A 249 -11.58 17.77 8.25
N LEU A 250 -11.13 18.37 7.16
CA LEU A 250 -10.25 17.75 6.16
C LEU A 250 -8.83 18.33 6.16
N ARG A 251 -8.55 19.25 7.10
CA ARG A 251 -7.30 20.02 7.16
C ARG A 251 -6.96 20.75 5.86
N LEU A 252 -7.98 21.13 5.09
CA LEU A 252 -7.78 21.83 3.81
C LEU A 252 -7.38 23.29 4.02
N ARG A 253 -7.97 23.95 5.02
CA ARG A 253 -7.60 25.33 5.37
C ARG A 253 -6.13 25.42 5.77
N GLU A 254 -5.68 24.53 6.64
CA GLU A 254 -4.27 24.41 7.04
C GLU A 254 -3.37 24.19 5.82
N ALA A 255 -3.78 23.33 4.87
CA ALA A 255 -3.00 23.08 3.66
C ALA A 255 -2.84 24.34 2.80
N VAL A 256 -3.95 25.02 2.51
CA VAL A 256 -3.97 26.23 1.67
C VAL A 256 -3.17 27.36 2.33
N THR A 257 -3.36 27.55 3.64
CA THR A 257 -2.62 28.60 4.37
C THR A 257 -1.12 28.29 4.39
N GLY A 258 -0.71 27.04 4.66
CA GLY A 258 0.68 26.66 4.66
C GLY A 258 1.36 26.78 3.29
N LEU A 259 0.65 26.44 2.21
CA LEU A 259 1.15 26.65 0.84
C LEU A 259 1.31 28.13 0.51
N ARG A 260 0.33 28.95 0.90
CA ARG A 260 0.40 30.40 0.69
C ARG A 260 1.57 31.02 1.44
N GLN A 261 1.75 30.69 2.72
CA GLN A 261 2.88 31.15 3.54
C GLN A 261 4.23 30.73 2.96
N ALA A 262 4.34 29.51 2.46
CA ALA A 262 5.58 29.06 1.82
C ALA A 262 5.90 29.86 0.55
N HIS A 263 4.87 30.14 -0.28
CA HIS A 263 5.08 30.78 -1.58
C HIS A 263 5.25 32.30 -1.50
N GLN A 264 4.45 32.96 -0.62
CA GLN A 264 4.45 34.42 -0.50
C GLN A 264 5.46 34.92 0.54
N ASP A 265 5.53 34.24 1.69
CA ASP A 265 6.28 34.72 2.86
C ASP A 265 7.58 33.95 3.10
N GLN A 266 7.89 32.95 2.24
CA GLN A 266 9.06 32.06 2.40
C GLN A 266 9.10 31.37 3.80
N GLN A 267 7.91 31.10 4.38
CA GLN A 267 7.75 30.45 5.68
C GLN A 267 7.47 28.97 5.50
N PHE A 268 8.38 28.10 5.96
CA PHE A 268 8.30 26.65 5.77
C PHE A 268 8.01 25.88 7.06
N ASN A 269 7.69 26.56 8.15
CA ASN A 269 7.40 25.95 9.46
C ASN A 269 6.02 25.26 9.55
N THR A 270 5.35 25.07 8.43
CA THR A 270 4.10 24.29 8.37
C THR A 270 4.32 22.96 7.65
N ALA A 271 3.47 21.97 7.92
CA ALA A 271 3.56 20.66 7.26
C ALA A 271 3.47 20.74 5.71
N SER A 272 2.74 21.70 5.16
CA SER A 272 2.64 21.93 3.71
C SER A 272 3.82 22.75 3.20
N GLY A 273 4.24 23.77 3.94
CA GLY A 273 5.40 24.60 3.59
C GLY A 273 6.70 23.81 3.57
N ALA A 274 6.94 22.98 4.59
CA ALA A 274 8.10 22.11 4.62
C ALA A 274 8.20 21.19 3.40
N ARG A 275 7.07 20.68 2.89
CA ARG A 275 7.08 19.86 1.67
C ARG A 275 7.47 20.64 0.43
N VAL A 276 7.02 21.91 0.29
CA VAL A 276 7.44 22.77 -0.83
C VAL A 276 8.96 22.88 -0.84
N TYR A 277 9.56 23.27 0.28
CA TYR A 277 11.01 23.37 0.40
C TYR A 277 11.73 22.05 0.09
N LEU A 278 11.25 20.95 0.67
CA LEU A 278 11.86 19.64 0.47
C LEU A 278 11.73 19.14 -0.98
N PHE A 279 10.66 19.52 -1.70
CA PHE A 279 10.52 19.17 -3.11
C PHE A 279 11.53 19.94 -3.96
N GLU A 280 11.73 21.23 -3.68
CA GLU A 280 12.78 22.04 -4.33
C GLU A 280 14.18 21.48 -4.03
N LEU A 281 14.49 21.22 -2.77
CA LEU A 281 15.76 20.60 -2.35
C LEU A 281 15.99 19.27 -3.06
N GLY A 282 14.99 18.39 -3.05
CA GLY A 282 15.09 17.07 -3.69
C GLY A 282 15.27 17.14 -5.19
N TRP A 283 14.61 18.08 -5.85
CA TRP A 283 14.75 18.30 -7.30
C TRP A 283 16.14 18.84 -7.65
N HIS A 284 16.63 19.87 -6.95
CA HIS A 284 17.96 20.41 -7.18
C HIS A 284 19.04 19.35 -6.96
N THR A 285 18.99 18.61 -5.86
CA THR A 285 19.92 17.53 -5.56
C THR A 285 19.90 16.44 -6.65
N PHE A 286 18.72 16.08 -7.17
CA PHE A 286 18.60 15.11 -8.26
C PHE A 286 19.23 15.64 -9.56
N VAL A 287 19.00 16.91 -9.91
CA VAL A 287 19.59 17.53 -11.12
C VAL A 287 21.12 17.60 -11.04
N GLU A 288 21.67 17.84 -9.86
CA GLU A 288 23.12 17.87 -9.63
C GLU A 288 23.76 16.46 -9.69
N SER A 289 23.05 15.42 -9.27
CA SER A 289 23.55 14.04 -9.29
C SER A 289 22.51 13.06 -9.85
N PRO A 290 22.19 13.14 -11.17
CA PRO A 290 21.03 12.43 -11.75
C PRO A 290 21.21 10.92 -11.83
N TRP A 291 22.42 10.38 -11.91
CA TRP A 291 22.64 8.95 -12.15
C TRP A 291 22.61 8.12 -10.89
N ILE A 292 23.27 8.57 -9.82
CA ILE A 292 23.49 7.79 -8.60
C ILE A 292 22.99 8.50 -7.32
N GLY A 293 22.43 9.73 -7.45
CA GLY A 293 21.98 10.52 -6.31
C GLY A 293 23.08 10.90 -5.34
N VAL A 294 22.72 11.11 -4.08
CA VAL A 294 23.67 11.52 -3.03
C VAL A 294 23.78 10.52 -1.86
N GLY A 295 22.97 9.47 -1.84
CA GLY A 295 22.87 8.51 -0.74
C GLY A 295 21.96 8.99 0.40
N ALA A 296 21.44 8.03 1.17
CA ALA A 296 20.47 8.31 2.25
C ALA A 296 21.08 9.12 3.40
N ARG A 297 22.37 8.90 3.69
CA ARG A 297 23.09 9.62 4.73
C ARG A 297 23.25 11.10 4.38
N ASN A 298 23.73 11.39 3.16
CA ASN A 298 23.93 12.77 2.71
C ASN A 298 22.60 13.50 2.52
N ARG A 299 21.54 12.84 1.98
CA ARG A 299 20.19 13.41 1.96
C ARG A 299 19.75 13.86 3.35
N ARG A 300 19.94 13.01 4.36
CA ARG A 300 19.57 13.36 5.75
C ARG A 300 20.37 14.54 6.25
N ALA A 301 21.67 14.57 5.98
CA ALA A 301 22.53 15.70 6.34
C ALA A 301 22.09 17.01 5.66
N LEU A 302 21.78 16.98 4.36
CA LEU A 302 21.27 18.14 3.61
C LEU A 302 19.98 18.69 4.22
N ILE A 303 19.02 17.81 4.59
CA ILE A 303 17.78 18.24 5.25
C ILE A 303 18.07 18.85 6.63
N GLN A 304 18.91 18.21 7.44
CA GLN A 304 19.23 18.67 8.80
C GLN A 304 20.04 19.96 8.83
N GLN A 305 20.83 20.22 7.80
CA GLN A 305 21.64 21.43 7.66
C GLN A 305 20.92 22.56 6.93
N SER A 306 19.66 22.35 6.48
CA SER A 306 18.91 23.38 5.76
C SER A 306 18.82 24.68 6.56
N GLY A 307 19.37 25.78 6.03
CA GLY A 307 19.36 27.09 6.64
C GLY A 307 20.29 27.25 7.88
N ALA A 308 21.25 26.34 8.09
CA ALA A 308 22.15 26.42 9.25
C ALA A 308 23.12 27.64 9.18
N ASP A 309 23.53 28.01 7.97
CA ASP A 309 24.43 29.12 7.69
C ASP A 309 23.72 30.40 7.25
N ASP A 310 22.38 30.42 7.30
CA ASP A 310 21.53 31.53 6.89
C ASP A 310 21.30 32.53 8.06
N SER A 311 20.54 33.59 7.78
CA SER A 311 20.09 34.52 8.81
C SER A 311 19.26 33.82 9.90
N PRO A 312 19.20 34.34 11.14
CA PRO A 312 18.39 33.77 12.22
C PRO A 312 16.89 33.59 11.81
N GLU A 313 16.36 34.52 11.00
CA GLU A 313 14.97 34.46 10.49
C GLU A 313 14.80 33.26 9.55
N ARG A 314 15.75 33.05 8.64
CA ARG A 314 15.73 31.92 7.69
C ARG A 314 15.91 30.59 8.42
N ALA A 315 16.83 30.55 9.38
CA ALA A 315 17.04 29.38 10.23
C ALA A 315 15.77 29.00 11.00
N LYS A 316 15.03 29.99 11.52
CA LYS A 316 13.72 29.77 12.17
C LYS A 316 12.64 29.30 11.19
N ALA A 317 12.59 29.86 9.99
CA ALA A 317 11.64 29.46 8.96
C ALA A 317 11.82 28.01 8.50
N LEU A 318 13.01 27.41 8.68
CA LEU A 318 13.36 26.04 8.29
C LEU A 318 13.46 25.06 9.47
N GLU A 319 13.14 25.48 10.69
CA GLU A 319 13.24 24.64 11.88
C GLU A 319 12.46 23.32 11.75
N HIS A 320 11.21 23.37 11.26
CA HIS A 320 10.40 22.19 11.04
C HIS A 320 10.98 21.28 9.95
N VAL A 321 11.57 21.84 8.88
CA VAL A 321 12.23 21.08 7.81
C VAL A 321 13.36 20.23 8.37
N ARG A 322 14.22 20.78 9.24
CA ARG A 322 15.37 20.08 9.83
C ARG A 322 14.99 18.88 10.68
N GLN A 323 13.76 18.85 11.22
CA GLN A 323 13.24 17.72 12.01
C GLN A 323 12.77 16.55 11.14
N LEU A 324 12.63 16.76 9.81
CA LEU A 324 12.15 15.74 8.91
C LEU A 324 13.29 14.85 8.41
N GLY A 325 13.01 13.56 8.22
CA GLY A 325 14.03 12.59 7.79
C GLY A 325 13.98 12.26 6.29
N HIS A 326 12.99 12.79 5.54
CA HIS A 326 12.77 12.47 4.12
C HIS A 326 11.96 13.56 3.41
N VAL A 327 11.99 13.58 2.08
CA VAL A 327 11.38 14.65 1.25
C VAL A 327 9.85 14.56 1.08
N HIS A 328 9.16 13.65 1.76
CA HIS A 328 7.69 13.47 1.69
C HIS A 328 7.12 13.27 0.28
N ASN A 329 7.92 12.76 -0.64
CA ASN A 329 7.55 12.33 -1.99
C ASN A 329 8.48 11.19 -2.36
N ALA A 330 7.96 9.97 -2.55
CA ALA A 330 8.79 8.79 -2.78
C ALA A 330 9.55 8.86 -4.12
N TYR A 331 8.97 9.46 -5.15
CA TYR A 331 9.64 9.61 -6.45
C TYR A 331 10.91 10.45 -6.32
N LEU A 332 10.79 11.63 -5.71
CA LEU A 332 11.94 12.50 -5.44
C LEU A 332 12.89 11.92 -4.40
N HIS A 333 12.37 11.22 -3.41
CA HIS A 333 13.18 10.57 -2.38
C HIS A 333 14.14 9.54 -2.98
N HIS A 334 13.62 8.63 -3.81
CA HIS A 334 14.45 7.62 -4.46
C HIS A 334 15.33 8.22 -5.55
N ALA A 335 14.90 9.29 -6.22
CA ALA A 335 15.72 10.05 -7.15
C ALA A 335 16.88 10.78 -6.45
N MET A 336 16.65 11.38 -5.29
CA MET A 336 17.66 12.06 -4.48
C MET A 336 18.67 11.07 -3.90
N ASP A 337 18.21 9.94 -3.36
CA ASP A 337 19.09 8.94 -2.73
C ASP A 337 19.93 8.16 -3.75
N GLY A 338 19.32 7.72 -4.83
CA GLY A 338 19.95 6.80 -5.77
C GLY A 338 19.94 7.24 -7.23
N GLY A 339 19.60 8.49 -7.52
CA GLY A 339 19.50 9.00 -8.88
C GLY A 339 18.46 8.22 -9.69
N LEU A 340 18.72 8.09 -10.99
CA LEU A 340 17.88 7.29 -11.90
C LEU A 340 17.85 5.80 -11.52
N ILE A 341 18.90 5.25 -10.92
CA ILE A 341 18.92 3.85 -10.47
C ILE A 341 17.97 3.66 -9.30
N GLY A 342 18.00 4.55 -8.30
CA GLY A 342 17.09 4.50 -7.14
C GLY A 342 15.63 4.68 -7.56
N LEU A 343 15.37 5.67 -8.43
CA LEU A 343 14.04 5.92 -9.00
C LEU A 343 13.55 4.72 -9.82
N LEU A 344 14.41 4.09 -10.65
CA LEU A 344 14.06 2.88 -11.39
C LEU A 344 13.61 1.76 -10.46
N GLY A 345 14.29 1.55 -9.33
CA GLY A 345 13.88 0.59 -8.32
C GLY A 345 12.44 0.83 -7.84
N PHE A 346 12.08 2.08 -7.57
CA PHE A 346 10.71 2.44 -7.19
C PHE A 346 9.71 2.23 -8.35
N LEU A 347 10.07 2.65 -9.57
CA LEU A 347 9.22 2.47 -10.76
C LEU A 347 9.01 1.00 -11.13
N LEU A 348 9.99 0.12 -10.87
CA LEU A 348 9.83 -1.32 -11.04
C LEU A 348 8.78 -1.89 -10.09
N SER A 349 8.64 -1.35 -8.87
CA SER A 349 7.55 -1.76 -7.97
C SER A 349 6.17 -1.39 -8.52
N LEU A 350 6.02 -0.21 -9.11
CA LEU A 350 4.77 0.23 -9.75
C LEU A 350 4.51 -0.54 -11.04
N GLY A 351 5.49 -0.67 -11.91
CA GLY A 351 5.39 -1.40 -13.18
C GLY A 351 5.10 -2.88 -12.96
N GLY A 352 5.72 -3.49 -11.93
CA GLY A 352 5.45 -4.86 -11.52
C GLY A 352 3.99 -5.09 -11.13
N LEU A 353 3.39 -4.16 -10.36
CA LEU A 353 1.96 -4.20 -10.04
C LEU A 353 1.10 -4.06 -11.31
N GLY A 354 1.44 -3.13 -12.21
CA GLY A 354 0.71 -2.95 -13.46
C GLY A 354 0.73 -4.20 -14.34
N LEU A 355 1.91 -4.83 -14.50
CA LEU A 355 2.07 -6.07 -15.26
C LEU A 355 1.35 -7.24 -14.60
N LEU A 356 1.44 -7.38 -13.27
CA LEU A 356 0.71 -8.38 -12.50
C LEU A 356 -0.80 -8.24 -12.72
N ALA A 357 -1.34 -7.03 -12.61
CA ALA A 357 -2.75 -6.75 -12.84
C ALA A 357 -3.18 -7.14 -14.27
N HIS A 358 -2.36 -6.75 -15.25
CA HIS A 358 -2.62 -7.07 -16.66
C HIS A 358 -2.65 -8.58 -16.90
N ARG A 359 -1.69 -9.32 -16.37
CA ARG A 359 -1.61 -10.80 -16.52
C ARG A 359 -2.71 -11.54 -15.78
N LEU A 360 -3.20 -11.02 -14.67
CA LEU A 360 -4.33 -11.62 -13.95
C LEU A 360 -5.69 -11.36 -14.63
N LYS A 361 -5.82 -10.34 -15.47
CA LYS A 361 -7.09 -9.92 -16.07
C LYS A 361 -7.87 -11.07 -16.77
N PRO A 362 -7.27 -11.91 -17.63
CA PRO A 362 -7.99 -12.97 -18.34
C PRO A 362 -8.43 -14.12 -17.44
N VAL A 363 -7.70 -14.42 -16.36
CA VAL A 363 -7.91 -15.61 -15.52
C VAL A 363 -8.54 -15.30 -14.16
N ALA A 364 -8.32 -14.10 -13.64
CA ALA A 364 -8.79 -13.66 -12.33
C ALA A 364 -9.15 -12.17 -12.34
N PRO A 365 -10.23 -11.74 -13.03
CA PRO A 365 -10.52 -10.32 -13.23
C PRO A 365 -10.76 -9.54 -11.93
N ILE A 366 -11.29 -10.16 -10.87
CA ILE A 366 -11.41 -9.54 -9.54
C ILE A 366 -10.01 -9.24 -9.00
N ALA A 367 -9.12 -10.22 -9.03
CA ALA A 367 -7.73 -10.07 -8.57
C ALA A 367 -7.00 -8.98 -9.37
N SER A 368 -7.22 -8.91 -10.68
CA SER A 368 -6.69 -7.84 -11.52
C SER A 368 -7.15 -6.46 -11.03
N LEU A 369 -8.45 -6.27 -10.74
CA LEU A 369 -8.98 -5.00 -10.21
C LEU A 369 -8.40 -4.68 -8.83
N GLN A 370 -8.19 -5.67 -7.98
CA GLN A 370 -7.55 -5.51 -6.68
C GLN A 370 -6.11 -5.01 -6.83
N VAL A 371 -5.32 -5.58 -7.75
CA VAL A 371 -3.95 -5.15 -8.00
C VAL A 371 -3.90 -3.75 -8.62
N TRP A 372 -4.83 -3.38 -9.52
CA TRP A 372 -4.97 -2.00 -9.98
C TRP A 372 -5.26 -1.03 -8.84
N GLY A 373 -6.09 -1.43 -7.88
CA GLY A 373 -6.33 -0.66 -6.67
C GLY A 373 -5.08 -0.52 -5.80
N ILE A 374 -4.31 -1.60 -5.60
CA ILE A 374 -3.03 -1.57 -4.89
C ILE A 374 -2.05 -0.60 -5.58
N LEU A 375 -1.93 -0.69 -6.91
CA LEU A 375 -1.10 0.22 -7.71
C LEU A 375 -1.52 1.67 -7.51
N PHE A 376 -2.83 1.95 -7.55
CA PHE A 376 -3.35 3.30 -7.35
C PHE A 376 -3.01 3.83 -5.95
N VAL A 377 -3.22 3.04 -4.90
CA VAL A 377 -2.83 3.41 -3.52
C VAL A 377 -1.33 3.66 -3.44
N HIS A 378 -0.53 2.72 -3.97
CA HIS A 378 0.92 2.82 -3.91
C HIS A 378 1.44 4.05 -4.68
N ALA A 379 0.94 4.31 -5.87
CA ALA A 379 1.33 5.47 -6.67
C ALA A 379 0.88 6.80 -6.05
N SER A 380 -0.41 6.93 -5.68
CA SER A 380 -0.99 8.21 -5.26
C SER A 380 -0.51 8.64 -3.86
N THR A 381 -0.46 7.72 -2.89
CA THR A 381 -0.05 8.09 -1.53
C THR A 381 1.44 8.40 -1.43
N ASN A 382 2.26 7.84 -2.32
CA ASN A 382 3.70 8.13 -2.41
C ASN A 382 4.04 9.46 -3.08
N LEU A 383 3.05 10.17 -3.65
CA LEU A 383 3.23 11.58 -4.07
C LEU A 383 3.37 12.54 -2.88
N THR A 384 2.85 12.16 -1.73
CA THR A 384 2.81 13.03 -0.53
C THR A 384 3.51 12.43 0.69
N SER A 385 4.14 11.25 0.54
CA SER A 385 4.87 10.54 1.59
C SER A 385 5.92 9.62 0.99
N VAL A 386 6.77 9.05 1.85
CA VAL A 386 7.69 7.95 1.51
C VAL A 386 7.23 6.72 2.29
N ASN A 387 6.12 6.12 1.85
CA ASN A 387 5.46 5.05 2.62
C ASN A 387 6.35 3.83 2.80
N LEU A 388 7.20 3.50 1.81
CA LEU A 388 8.13 2.36 1.90
C LEU A 388 9.22 2.53 2.96
N ALA A 389 9.53 3.78 3.38
CA ALA A 389 10.41 4.02 4.53
C ALA A 389 9.80 3.51 5.85
N HIS A 390 8.50 3.24 5.88
CA HIS A 390 7.82 2.70 7.05
C HIS A 390 7.62 1.18 6.91
N ASN A 391 8.18 0.43 7.86
CA ASN A 391 8.09 -1.03 7.92
C ASN A 391 6.66 -1.55 7.84
N TYR A 392 5.74 -0.83 8.45
CA TYR A 392 4.31 -1.12 8.47
C TYR A 392 3.73 -1.17 7.05
N TYR A 393 3.96 -0.14 6.24
CA TYR A 393 3.40 -0.07 4.89
C TYR A 393 4.03 -1.09 3.93
N SER A 394 5.36 -1.25 3.95
CA SER A 394 6.03 -2.22 3.08
C SER A 394 5.57 -3.66 3.34
N LEU A 395 5.31 -3.98 4.62
CA LEU A 395 4.75 -5.27 5.02
C LEU A 395 3.30 -5.43 4.56
N MET A 396 2.45 -4.40 4.74
CA MET A 396 1.06 -4.44 4.29
C MET A 396 0.94 -4.56 2.77
N LEU A 397 1.80 -3.87 2.01
CA LEU A 397 1.83 -3.98 0.55
C LEU A 397 2.18 -5.42 0.13
N ALA A 398 3.22 -6.01 0.74
CA ALA A 398 3.64 -7.38 0.47
C ALA A 398 2.54 -8.40 0.78
N ILE A 399 1.88 -8.28 1.95
CA ILE A 399 0.76 -9.13 2.36
C ILE A 399 -0.43 -8.95 1.42
N SER A 400 -0.76 -7.72 1.04
CA SER A 400 -1.90 -7.43 0.17
C SER A 400 -1.78 -8.11 -1.19
N VAL A 401 -0.60 -8.06 -1.82
CA VAL A 401 -0.36 -8.76 -3.09
C VAL A 401 -0.41 -10.28 -2.90
N ALA A 402 0.18 -10.81 -1.83
CA ALA A 402 0.11 -12.25 -1.52
C ALA A 402 -1.36 -12.71 -1.33
N ILE A 403 -2.19 -11.94 -0.60
CA ILE A 403 -3.61 -12.22 -0.42
C ILE A 403 -4.34 -12.24 -1.77
N VAL A 404 -4.07 -11.29 -2.67
CA VAL A 404 -4.70 -11.28 -4.01
C VAL A 404 -4.38 -12.55 -4.76
N LEU A 405 -3.13 -12.98 -4.80
CA LEU A 405 -2.70 -14.21 -5.47
C LEU A 405 -3.34 -15.45 -4.85
N ILE A 406 -3.36 -15.54 -3.52
CA ILE A 406 -3.99 -16.62 -2.77
C ILE A 406 -5.49 -16.68 -3.07
N GLN A 407 -6.19 -15.55 -3.02
CA GLN A 407 -7.62 -15.49 -3.31
C GLN A 407 -7.95 -15.78 -4.78
N ALA A 408 -7.11 -15.33 -5.72
CA ALA A 408 -7.23 -15.70 -7.13
C ALA A 408 -7.20 -17.23 -7.32
N ARG A 409 -6.28 -17.90 -6.61
CA ARG A 409 -6.17 -19.35 -6.64
C ARG A 409 -7.37 -20.05 -5.99
N LEU A 410 -7.80 -19.61 -4.81
CA LEU A 410 -8.87 -20.21 -4.04
C LEU A 410 -10.26 -20.04 -4.71
N ARG A 411 -10.46 -18.95 -5.46
CA ARG A 411 -11.73 -18.66 -6.16
C ARG A 411 -11.71 -19.07 -7.63
N GLY A 412 -10.57 -19.52 -8.16
CA GLY A 412 -10.40 -19.88 -9.57
C GLY A 412 -11.37 -20.95 -10.02
N ASP A 413 -11.81 -20.85 -11.29
CA ASP A 413 -12.60 -21.88 -11.94
C ASP A 413 -11.67 -23.05 -12.35
N PRO A 414 -11.95 -24.29 -11.92
CA PRO A 414 -11.15 -25.47 -12.33
C PRO A 414 -11.11 -25.66 -13.85
N ALA A 415 -12.11 -25.21 -14.58
CA ALA A 415 -12.16 -25.28 -16.04
C ALA A 415 -11.16 -24.35 -16.71
N MET A 416 -10.89 -23.16 -16.14
CA MET A 416 -9.92 -22.19 -16.65
C MET A 416 -8.46 -22.60 -16.38
N ALA A 417 -8.22 -23.46 -15.40
CA ALA A 417 -6.87 -23.99 -15.11
C ALA A 417 -6.38 -25.00 -16.17
N ARG A 418 -7.25 -25.46 -17.05
CA ARG A 418 -6.97 -26.50 -18.07
C ARG A 418 -6.78 -25.95 -19.48
N VAL A 419 -6.89 -24.65 -19.71
CA VAL A 419 -6.51 -24.04 -20.98
C VAL A 419 -4.99 -24.08 -21.07
N GLY A 420 -4.49 -25.19 -21.58
CA GLY A 420 -3.08 -25.43 -21.84
C GLY A 420 -2.54 -24.54 -22.99
N PRO A 421 -1.26 -24.63 -23.30
CA PRO A 421 -0.53 -23.73 -24.19
C PRO A 421 -0.88 -23.87 -25.69
N ASP A 422 -2.03 -24.42 -26.05
CA ASP A 422 -2.42 -24.66 -27.45
C ASP A 422 -3.00 -23.43 -28.17
N LEU A 423 -2.86 -22.23 -27.61
CA LEU A 423 -3.22 -20.97 -28.26
C LEU A 423 -2.02 -19.99 -28.25
N THR A 424 -0.93 -20.41 -28.92
CA THR A 424 0.09 -19.47 -29.41
C THR A 424 0.18 -19.52 -30.91
#